data_d8fcda1df1b652b51fc56802246a0069
#
_entry.id   d8fcda1df1b652b51fc56802246a0069
#
_cell.length_a   1.000
_cell.length_b   1.000
_cell.length_c   1.000
_cell.angle_alpha   90.00
_cell.angle_beta   90.00
_cell.angle_gamma   90.00
#
_symmetry.space_group_name_H-M   'P 1'
#
loop_
_entity.id
_entity.type
_entity.pdbx_description
1 polymer ?
#
loop_
_entity_poly.entity_id
_entity_poly.type
_entity_poly.pdbx_seq_one_letter_code
_entity_poly.pdbx_strand_id
1 'polypeptide(L)'
;MGQLEGSGIGITNKDYAAVAASSLAVAALIMGIIHAGYASVNAKAAAVAEAEALAARVAAEEEASELQVSPAVITDMSAAQAAVENIVSNYGENVAVSVRMLDGSGNFDINGDESMQSASMIKLLVLAEYLDELDSGLIAADDSYELAYADIVGGSGTMQGDAVGTKYTLDEVARRMIAVSDNVGTNVLIERMGVEQIQAKADELGLSGTQIAHKLMISANDGKWNTISANDAARILTRVAGGALASANSCARAEEYLLEQEDDEGLAQGLHDGVAFGHKTGTVDNIRHDGGIVYAEHPYVICVLTKNMGYDTANALMSQISSAVYDAIR
;
A
#
# COMPACT_ATOMS: atom_id res chain seq x y z
N MET A 1 -73.18 38.10 49.14
CA MET A 1 -72.99 36.70 49.51
C MET A 1 -72.94 35.89 48.25
N GLY A 2 -71.75 35.57 47.76
CA GLY A 2 -71.51 34.75 46.59
C GLY A 2 -70.47 33.73 46.99
N GLN A 3 -70.81 32.47 47.05
CA GLN A 3 -69.94 31.36 47.33
C GLN A 3 -69.05 31.08 46.09
N LEU A 4 -67.74 31.04 46.28
CA LEU A 4 -66.77 30.50 45.34
C LEU A 4 -66.63 28.98 45.61
N GLU A 5 -67.23 28.16 44.75
CA GLU A 5 -66.97 26.73 44.72
C GLU A 5 -65.57 26.48 44.14
N GLY A 6 -64.67 26.00 45.00
CA GLY A 6 -63.35 25.53 44.58
C GLY A 6 -63.47 24.13 43.96
N SER A 7 -63.25 24.02 42.63
CA SER A 7 -63.05 22.70 41.99
C SER A 7 -61.68 22.13 42.31
N GLY A 8 -61.63 21.34 43.37
CA GLY A 8 -60.47 20.52 43.71
C GLY A 8 -60.30 19.43 42.62
N ILE A 9 -59.21 19.44 41.88
CA ILE A 9 -58.84 18.37 41.01
C ILE A 9 -58.42 17.19 41.88
N GLY A 10 -59.33 16.23 42.07
CA GLY A 10 -59.06 15.01 42.86
C GLY A 10 -58.11 14.08 42.11
N ILE A 11 -56.84 14.08 42.50
CA ILE A 11 -55.87 13.09 42.05
C ILE A 11 -56.26 11.72 42.59
N THR A 12 -56.51 10.77 41.70
CA THR A 12 -56.93 9.41 42.08
C THR A 12 -55.73 8.49 42.35
N ASN A 13 -55.95 7.37 43.08
CA ASN A 13 -54.91 6.36 43.25
C ASN A 13 -54.37 5.78 41.92
N LYS A 14 -55.15 5.87 40.85
CA LYS A 14 -54.70 5.48 39.49
C LYS A 14 -53.70 6.47 38.91
N ASP A 15 -53.84 7.75 39.19
CA ASP A 15 -52.93 8.79 38.76
C ASP A 15 -51.57 8.66 39.47
N TYR A 16 -51.57 8.34 40.76
CA TYR A 16 -50.33 8.02 41.50
C TYR A 16 -49.64 6.75 40.97
N ALA A 17 -50.40 5.71 40.63
CA ALA A 17 -49.85 4.48 40.05
C ALA A 17 -49.26 4.72 38.64
N ALA A 18 -49.89 5.55 37.82
CA ALA A 18 -49.39 5.91 36.47
C ALA A 18 -48.10 6.75 36.57
N VAL A 19 -48.02 7.71 37.50
CA VAL A 19 -46.81 8.51 37.73
C VAL A 19 -45.66 7.62 38.27
N ALA A 20 -45.95 6.71 39.19
CA ALA A 20 -44.96 5.78 39.74
C ALA A 20 -44.42 4.82 38.63
N ALA A 21 -45.32 4.29 37.77
CA ALA A 21 -44.93 3.42 36.66
C ALA A 21 -44.07 4.15 35.62
N SER A 22 -44.39 5.40 35.27
CA SER A 22 -43.61 6.22 34.34
C SER A 22 -42.25 6.60 34.96
N SER A 23 -42.19 6.89 36.26
CA SER A 23 -40.90 7.19 36.92
C SER A 23 -39.97 5.98 36.98
N LEU A 24 -40.51 4.77 37.19
CA LEU A 24 -39.75 3.52 37.14
C LEU A 24 -39.23 3.21 35.74
N ALA A 25 -40.04 3.45 34.70
CA ALA A 25 -39.62 3.26 33.30
C ALA A 25 -38.52 4.22 32.91
N VAL A 26 -38.59 5.50 33.29
CA VAL A 26 -37.53 6.49 33.04
C VAL A 26 -36.25 6.13 33.81
N ALA A 27 -36.34 5.71 35.06
CA ALA A 27 -35.18 5.27 35.82
C ALA A 27 -34.51 4.03 35.21
N ALA A 28 -35.27 3.06 34.68
CA ALA A 28 -34.75 1.89 33.99
C ALA A 28 -34.06 2.26 32.68
N LEU A 29 -34.62 3.22 31.91
CA LEU A 29 -34.04 3.74 30.71
C LEU A 29 -32.71 4.47 30.96
N ILE A 30 -32.67 5.33 32.00
CA ILE A 30 -31.46 6.03 32.41
C ILE A 30 -30.38 5.04 32.86
N MET A 31 -30.73 4.03 33.66
CA MET A 31 -29.80 2.99 34.09
C MET A 31 -29.30 2.16 32.90
N GLY A 32 -30.16 1.86 31.91
CA GLY A 32 -29.77 1.20 30.67
C GLY A 32 -28.75 2.00 29.84
N ILE A 33 -28.97 3.31 29.69
CA ILE A 33 -28.05 4.23 29.01
C ILE A 33 -26.72 4.34 29.76
N ILE A 34 -26.76 4.45 31.09
CA ILE A 34 -25.53 4.50 31.90
C ILE A 34 -24.78 3.18 31.80
N HIS A 35 -25.46 2.05 31.85
CA HIS A 35 -24.82 0.72 31.73
C HIS A 35 -24.19 0.52 30.34
N ALA A 36 -24.88 0.91 29.27
CA ALA A 36 -24.35 0.88 27.90
C ALA A 36 -23.14 1.82 27.75
N GLY A 37 -23.19 3.01 28.36
CA GLY A 37 -22.07 3.95 28.40
C GLY A 37 -20.86 3.37 29.15
N TYR A 38 -21.04 2.76 30.30
CA TYR A 38 -19.97 2.10 31.06
C TYR A 38 -19.38 0.90 30.30
N ALA A 39 -20.22 0.10 29.66
CA ALA A 39 -19.75 -1.02 28.84
C ALA A 39 -18.91 -0.56 27.66
N SER A 40 -19.32 0.53 26.99
CA SER A 40 -18.58 1.15 25.88
C SER A 40 -17.23 1.75 26.34
N VAL A 41 -17.20 2.44 27.49
CA VAL A 41 -15.98 3.00 28.08
C VAL A 41 -15.01 1.89 28.48
N ASN A 42 -15.52 0.84 29.12
CA ASN A 42 -14.68 -0.29 29.53
C ASN A 42 -14.15 -1.08 28.32
N ALA A 43 -14.95 -1.24 27.26
CA ALA A 43 -14.48 -1.86 26.00
C ALA A 43 -13.38 -1.03 25.32
N LYS A 44 -13.53 0.31 25.28
CA LYS A 44 -12.48 1.20 24.80
C LYS A 44 -11.22 1.13 25.66
N ALA A 45 -11.36 1.14 26.98
CA ALA A 45 -10.23 1.04 27.89
C ALA A 45 -9.49 -0.30 27.75
N ALA A 46 -10.23 -1.40 27.55
CA ALA A 46 -9.65 -2.72 27.30
C ALA A 46 -8.90 -2.76 25.96
N ALA A 47 -9.48 -2.18 24.89
CA ALA A 47 -8.83 -2.10 23.57
C ALA A 47 -7.55 -1.24 23.61
N VAL A 48 -7.56 -0.12 24.34
CA VAL A 48 -6.36 0.72 24.54
C VAL A 48 -5.30 -0.04 25.32
N ALA A 49 -5.66 -0.74 26.41
CA ALA A 49 -4.72 -1.54 27.20
C ALA A 49 -4.13 -2.71 26.38
N GLU A 50 -4.92 -3.33 25.49
CA GLU A 50 -4.47 -4.39 24.61
C GLU A 50 -3.51 -3.84 23.54
N ALA A 51 -3.81 -2.66 22.96
CA ALA A 51 -2.94 -1.97 22.03
C ALA A 51 -1.62 -1.53 22.69
N GLU A 52 -1.66 -1.00 23.91
CA GLU A 52 -0.45 -0.66 24.68
C GLU A 52 0.38 -1.90 25.04
N ALA A 53 -0.26 -3.01 25.40
CA ALA A 53 0.41 -4.27 25.68
C ALA A 53 1.05 -4.88 24.40
N LEU A 54 0.37 -4.75 23.25
CA LEU A 54 0.90 -5.17 21.95
C LEU A 54 2.09 -4.29 21.56
N ALA A 55 1.98 -2.96 21.69
CA ALA A 55 3.07 -2.03 21.42
C ALA A 55 4.28 -2.29 22.32
N ALA A 56 4.06 -2.59 23.60
CA ALA A 56 5.12 -2.95 24.53
C ALA A 56 5.79 -4.31 24.20
N ARG A 57 5.01 -5.27 23.66
CA ARG A 57 5.55 -6.55 23.17
C ARG A 57 6.36 -6.37 21.91
N VAL A 58 5.87 -5.58 20.96
CA VAL A 58 6.59 -5.22 19.71
C VAL A 58 7.90 -4.51 20.06
N ALA A 59 7.87 -3.51 20.95
CA ALA A 59 9.08 -2.82 21.40
C ALA A 59 10.06 -3.76 22.12
N ALA A 60 9.57 -4.71 22.92
CA ALA A 60 10.42 -5.71 23.57
C ALA A 60 10.97 -6.76 22.59
N GLU A 61 10.22 -7.09 21.54
CA GLU A 61 10.69 -7.96 20.46
C GLU A 61 11.70 -7.23 19.55
N GLU A 62 11.53 -5.93 19.29
CA GLU A 62 12.51 -5.08 18.62
C GLU A 62 13.80 -4.97 19.45
N GLU A 63 13.70 -4.68 20.76
CA GLU A 63 14.86 -4.62 21.66
C GLU A 63 15.56 -5.99 21.80
N ALA A 64 14.80 -7.10 21.83
CA ALA A 64 15.34 -8.45 21.81
C ALA A 64 15.96 -8.82 20.46
N SER A 65 15.44 -8.29 19.36
CA SER A 65 15.99 -8.42 18.01
C SER A 65 17.28 -7.60 17.86
N GLU A 66 17.34 -6.38 18.40
CA GLU A 66 18.57 -5.57 18.44
C GLU A 66 19.67 -6.24 19.29
N LEU A 67 19.31 -6.97 20.35
CA LEU A 67 20.27 -7.70 21.19
C LEU A 67 20.76 -9.02 20.56
N GLN A 68 20.11 -9.53 19.52
CA GLN A 68 20.51 -10.73 18.77
C GLN A 68 21.11 -10.40 17.39
N VAL A 69 21.31 -9.14 17.06
CA VAL A 69 22.08 -8.77 15.86
C VAL A 69 23.50 -9.22 16.09
N SER A 70 23.83 -10.45 15.68
CA SER A 70 25.18 -10.75 15.22
C SER A 70 25.59 -9.60 14.31
N PRO A 71 26.82 -9.06 14.45
CA PRO A 71 27.25 -7.97 13.58
C PRO A 71 26.90 -8.39 12.15
N ALA A 72 26.02 -7.65 11.50
CA ALA A 72 25.59 -7.92 10.15
C ALA A 72 26.88 -8.13 9.35
N VAL A 73 27.05 -9.30 8.77
CA VAL A 73 28.16 -9.53 7.83
C VAL A 73 27.84 -8.54 6.73
N ILE A 74 28.59 -7.43 6.67
CA ILE A 74 28.40 -6.43 5.63
C ILE A 74 28.63 -7.18 4.32
N THR A 75 27.56 -7.39 3.56
CA THR A 75 27.64 -8.00 2.24
C THR A 75 28.40 -7.02 1.35
N ASP A 76 29.55 -7.43 0.86
CA ASP A 76 30.33 -6.59 -0.04
C ASP A 76 29.63 -6.49 -1.39
N MET A 77 28.83 -5.43 -1.57
CA MET A 77 28.09 -5.15 -2.80
C MET A 77 28.98 -4.58 -3.91
N SER A 78 30.28 -4.37 -3.67
CA SER A 78 31.16 -3.68 -4.62
C SER A 78 31.30 -4.41 -5.96
N ALA A 79 31.31 -5.75 -5.95
CA ALA A 79 31.35 -6.55 -7.18
C ALA A 79 30.06 -6.41 -7.98
N ALA A 80 28.90 -6.46 -7.33
CA ALA A 80 27.59 -6.25 -7.96
C ALA A 80 27.49 -4.83 -8.53
N GLN A 81 27.85 -3.82 -7.74
CA GLN A 81 27.85 -2.44 -8.17
C GLN A 81 28.74 -2.22 -9.39
N ALA A 82 30.00 -2.68 -9.36
CA ALA A 82 30.93 -2.52 -10.47
C ALA A 82 30.45 -3.22 -11.75
N ALA A 83 29.83 -4.39 -11.63
CA ALA A 83 29.24 -5.10 -12.76
C ALA A 83 28.11 -4.31 -13.38
N VAL A 84 27.18 -3.76 -12.57
CA VAL A 84 26.05 -2.94 -13.04
C VAL A 84 26.54 -1.61 -13.62
N GLU A 85 27.51 -0.93 -12.99
CA GLU A 85 28.12 0.30 -13.54
C GLU A 85 28.71 0.07 -14.94
N ASN A 86 29.38 -1.05 -15.14
CA ASN A 86 29.94 -1.41 -16.46
C ASN A 86 28.82 -1.64 -17.48
N ILE A 87 27.74 -2.35 -17.13
CA ILE A 87 26.59 -2.61 -18.00
C ILE A 87 25.91 -1.31 -18.42
N VAL A 88 25.68 -0.38 -17.48
CA VAL A 88 24.93 0.86 -17.73
C VAL A 88 25.80 2.02 -18.22
N SER A 89 27.11 1.86 -18.31
CA SER A 89 28.10 2.92 -18.59
C SER A 89 27.79 3.80 -19.82
N ASN A 90 27.13 3.25 -20.83
CA ASN A 90 26.81 3.96 -22.07
C ASN A 90 25.40 4.60 -22.08
N TYR A 91 24.63 4.45 -21.00
CA TYR A 91 23.23 4.89 -20.97
C TYR A 91 23.02 6.21 -20.18
N GLY A 92 24.01 6.62 -19.37
CA GLY A 92 23.94 7.85 -18.58
C GLY A 92 22.69 7.95 -17.73
N GLU A 93 22.00 9.08 -17.79
CA GLU A 93 20.76 9.34 -17.04
C GLU A 93 19.52 8.60 -17.57
N ASN A 94 19.67 7.82 -18.65
CA ASN A 94 18.55 7.05 -19.19
C ASN A 94 18.27 5.77 -18.40
N VAL A 95 19.13 5.40 -17.47
CA VAL A 95 18.99 4.23 -16.61
C VAL A 95 19.23 4.63 -15.14
N ALA A 96 18.30 4.23 -14.28
CA ALA A 96 18.44 4.32 -12.83
C ALA A 96 18.29 2.91 -12.22
N VAL A 97 19.16 2.59 -11.27
CA VAL A 97 19.17 1.30 -10.59
C VAL A 97 19.21 1.54 -9.09
N SER A 98 18.46 0.76 -8.31
CA SER A 98 18.59 0.68 -6.85
C SER A 98 18.56 -0.78 -6.42
N VAL A 99 19.53 -1.20 -5.62
CA VAL A 99 19.63 -2.55 -5.04
C VAL A 99 19.79 -2.43 -3.53
N ARG A 100 18.99 -3.20 -2.77
CA ARG A 100 18.98 -3.17 -1.31
C ARG A 100 18.86 -4.56 -0.73
N MET A 101 19.82 -4.99 0.08
CA MET A 101 19.70 -6.22 0.86
C MET A 101 18.63 -6.08 1.92
N LEU A 102 17.77 -7.10 2.08
CA LEU A 102 16.68 -7.04 3.06
C LEU A 102 17.15 -7.18 4.51
N ASP A 103 18.29 -7.76 4.73
CA ASP A 103 18.94 -7.85 6.04
C ASP A 103 19.68 -6.56 6.45
N GLY A 104 19.63 -5.52 5.59
CA GLY A 104 20.31 -4.24 5.81
C GLY A 104 21.82 -4.29 5.65
N SER A 105 22.41 -5.42 5.22
CA SER A 105 23.86 -5.62 5.12
C SER A 105 24.53 -4.80 4.03
N GLY A 106 23.80 -4.33 3.01
CA GLY A 106 24.34 -3.53 1.93
C GLY A 106 23.28 -2.96 0.97
N ASN A 107 23.67 -1.91 0.28
CA ASN A 107 22.90 -1.32 -0.81
C ASN A 107 23.83 -0.58 -1.76
N PHE A 108 23.39 -0.37 -2.99
CA PHE A 108 23.96 0.59 -3.91
C PHE A 108 22.87 1.14 -4.86
N ASP A 109 23.16 2.27 -5.46
CA ASP A 109 22.32 2.82 -6.54
C ASP A 109 23.17 3.48 -7.61
N ILE A 110 22.59 3.62 -8.81
CA ILE A 110 23.14 4.37 -9.94
C ILE A 110 22.01 5.24 -10.45
N ASN A 111 22.17 6.57 -10.38
CA ASN A 111 21.12 7.55 -10.67
C ASN A 111 19.84 7.29 -9.85
N GLY A 112 19.94 6.66 -8.65
CA GLY A 112 18.81 6.12 -7.90
C GLY A 112 17.75 7.15 -7.52
N ASP A 113 18.12 8.41 -7.33
CA ASP A 113 17.22 9.52 -6.99
C ASP A 113 16.69 10.27 -8.23
N GLU A 114 17.10 9.88 -9.44
CA GLU A 114 16.58 10.49 -10.68
C GLU A 114 15.07 10.21 -10.79
N SER A 115 14.28 11.28 -10.79
CA SER A 115 12.83 11.21 -10.94
C SER A 115 12.47 11.02 -12.42
N MET A 116 11.79 9.92 -12.73
CA MET A 116 11.36 9.57 -14.09
C MET A 116 9.82 9.50 -14.15
N GLN A 117 9.25 9.65 -15.34
CA GLN A 117 7.83 9.37 -15.56
C GLN A 117 7.55 7.94 -15.12
N SER A 118 6.65 7.75 -14.17
CA SER A 118 6.51 6.48 -13.44
C SER A 118 5.93 5.32 -14.26
N ALA A 119 5.23 5.61 -15.37
CA ALA A 119 4.34 4.60 -15.96
C ALA A 119 3.51 3.91 -14.86
N SER A 120 3.40 2.58 -14.89
CA SER A 120 2.63 1.83 -13.88
C SER A 120 3.38 1.58 -12.56
N MET A 121 4.62 2.02 -12.39
CA MET A 121 5.31 1.92 -11.10
C MET A 121 4.66 2.77 -10.00
N ILE A 122 3.92 3.83 -10.37
CA ILE A 122 3.14 4.64 -9.40
C ILE A 122 2.13 3.81 -8.61
N LYS A 123 1.73 2.65 -9.10
CA LYS A 123 0.81 1.71 -8.45
C LYS A 123 1.37 1.16 -7.14
N LEU A 124 2.69 1.18 -6.96
CA LEU A 124 3.32 0.87 -5.67
C LEU A 124 2.94 1.90 -4.59
N LEU A 125 2.89 3.19 -4.95
CA LEU A 125 2.43 4.23 -4.04
C LEU A 125 0.93 4.13 -3.77
N VAL A 126 0.12 3.86 -4.80
CA VAL A 126 -1.33 3.63 -4.64
C VAL A 126 -1.60 2.42 -3.73
N LEU A 127 -0.81 1.35 -3.87
CA LEU A 127 -0.87 0.19 -3.00
C LEU A 127 -0.51 0.55 -1.56
N ALA A 128 0.54 1.35 -1.34
CA ALA A 128 0.95 1.76 -0.01
C ALA A 128 -0.17 2.50 0.75
N GLU A 129 -0.87 3.41 0.10
CA GLU A 129 -2.02 4.11 0.68
C GLU A 129 -3.21 3.17 0.90
N TYR A 130 -3.50 2.29 -0.06
CA TYR A 130 -4.56 1.29 0.07
C TYR A 130 -4.37 0.42 1.32
N LEU A 131 -3.14 -0.04 1.58
CA LEU A 131 -2.84 -0.86 2.75
C LEU A 131 -3.01 -0.09 4.06
N ASP A 132 -2.64 1.19 4.08
CA ASP A 132 -2.79 2.06 5.25
C ASP A 132 -4.27 2.32 5.57
N GLU A 133 -5.10 2.59 4.55
CA GLU A 133 -6.54 2.74 4.74
C GLU A 133 -7.22 1.44 5.20
N LEU A 134 -6.74 0.26 4.75
CA LEU A 134 -7.20 -1.04 5.26
C LEU A 134 -6.88 -1.19 6.76
N ASP A 135 -5.65 -0.89 7.17
CA ASP A 135 -5.20 -1.05 8.55
C ASP A 135 -5.86 -0.05 9.49
N SER A 136 -6.15 1.16 9.01
CA SER A 136 -6.90 2.16 9.77
C SER A 136 -8.41 1.90 9.82
N GLY A 137 -8.92 0.95 9.03
CA GLY A 137 -10.34 0.62 8.93
C GLY A 137 -11.19 1.67 8.22
N LEU A 138 -10.56 2.56 7.43
CA LEU A 138 -11.26 3.52 6.57
C LEU A 138 -11.94 2.82 5.39
N ILE A 139 -11.35 1.73 4.92
CA ILE A 139 -11.91 0.82 3.93
C ILE A 139 -11.82 -0.62 4.43
N ALA A 140 -12.65 -1.50 3.87
CA ALA A 140 -12.56 -2.93 4.10
C ALA A 140 -12.18 -3.67 2.80
N ALA A 141 -11.42 -4.74 2.92
CA ALA A 141 -10.98 -5.54 1.77
C ALA A 141 -12.17 -6.11 0.96
N ASP A 142 -13.28 -6.41 1.64
CA ASP A 142 -14.54 -6.92 1.07
C ASP A 142 -15.54 -5.82 0.70
N ASP A 143 -15.18 -4.54 0.85
CA ASP A 143 -15.99 -3.43 0.33
C ASP A 143 -16.26 -3.64 -1.17
N SER A 144 -17.54 -3.53 -1.55
CA SER A 144 -17.97 -3.79 -2.93
C SER A 144 -17.79 -2.56 -3.80
N TYR A 145 -17.20 -2.77 -4.97
CA TYR A 145 -17.17 -1.82 -6.09
C TYR A 145 -17.94 -2.42 -7.26
N GLU A 146 -18.73 -1.61 -7.97
CA GLU A 146 -19.47 -2.00 -9.18
C GLU A 146 -18.96 -1.19 -10.37
N LEU A 147 -18.45 -1.87 -11.39
CA LEU A 147 -17.84 -1.25 -12.58
C LEU A 147 -18.85 -0.38 -13.32
N ALA A 148 -18.60 0.91 -13.41
CA ALA A 148 -19.39 1.84 -14.20
C ALA A 148 -18.75 2.11 -15.56
N TYR A 149 -19.55 2.49 -16.54
CA TYR A 149 -19.04 2.83 -17.88
C TYR A 149 -18.02 3.98 -17.85
N ALA A 150 -18.19 4.91 -16.93
CA ALA A 150 -17.29 6.07 -16.77
C ALA A 150 -15.89 5.70 -16.25
N ASP A 151 -15.74 4.52 -15.62
CA ASP A 151 -14.47 4.07 -15.06
C ASP A 151 -13.58 3.37 -16.09
N ILE A 152 -14.17 2.99 -17.24
CA ILE A 152 -13.46 2.23 -18.26
C ILE A 152 -12.44 3.13 -18.95
N VAL A 153 -11.18 2.77 -18.76
CA VAL A 153 -10.03 3.39 -19.43
C VAL A 153 -9.21 2.30 -20.13
N GLY A 154 -8.52 2.67 -21.19
CA GLY A 154 -7.69 1.75 -21.96
C GLY A 154 -6.34 1.43 -21.32
N GLY A 155 -5.51 0.72 -22.06
CA GLY A 155 -4.17 0.31 -21.67
C GLY A 155 -4.14 -1.05 -20.98
N SER A 156 -3.34 -1.19 -19.91
CA SER A 156 -3.13 -2.47 -19.23
C SER A 156 -4.31 -2.87 -18.34
N GLY A 157 -4.47 -4.17 -18.14
CA GLY A 157 -5.43 -4.76 -17.23
C GLY A 157 -6.63 -5.41 -17.92
N THR A 158 -7.41 -6.12 -17.14
CA THR A 158 -8.52 -6.96 -17.61
C THR A 158 -9.90 -6.33 -17.37
N MET A 159 -10.05 -5.47 -16.34
CA MET A 159 -11.35 -4.89 -15.96
C MET A 159 -11.99 -4.06 -17.08
N GLN A 160 -11.19 -3.46 -17.98
CA GLN A 160 -11.70 -2.73 -19.14
C GLN A 160 -12.52 -3.59 -20.11
N GLY A 161 -12.34 -4.91 -20.09
CA GLY A 161 -13.08 -5.88 -20.92
C GLY A 161 -14.31 -6.47 -20.25
N ASP A 162 -14.53 -6.20 -18.98
CA ASP A 162 -15.64 -6.78 -18.23
C ASP A 162 -16.94 -5.97 -18.46
N ALA A 163 -18.08 -6.62 -18.24
CA ALA A 163 -19.38 -5.99 -18.42
C ALA A 163 -19.60 -4.91 -17.36
N VAL A 164 -20.17 -3.75 -17.76
CA VAL A 164 -20.65 -2.72 -16.81
C VAL A 164 -21.64 -3.37 -15.84
N GLY A 165 -21.51 -3.07 -14.56
CA GLY A 165 -22.26 -3.70 -13.47
C GLY A 165 -21.56 -4.92 -12.86
N THR A 166 -20.39 -5.34 -13.39
CA THR A 166 -19.57 -6.37 -12.73
C THR A 166 -19.13 -5.88 -11.36
N LYS A 167 -19.24 -6.73 -10.35
CA LYS A 167 -18.88 -6.42 -8.97
C LYS A 167 -17.55 -7.05 -8.58
N TYR A 168 -16.75 -6.29 -7.86
CA TYR A 168 -15.47 -6.68 -7.31
C TYR A 168 -15.43 -6.34 -5.83
N THR A 169 -14.57 -6.98 -5.08
CA THR A 169 -14.09 -6.47 -3.80
C THR A 169 -12.96 -5.47 -4.03
N LEU A 170 -12.69 -4.57 -3.09
CA LEU A 170 -11.52 -3.68 -3.19
C LEU A 170 -10.22 -4.48 -3.16
N ASP A 171 -10.20 -5.62 -2.48
CA ASP A 171 -9.09 -6.57 -2.50
C ASP A 171 -8.78 -7.07 -3.92
N GLU A 172 -9.80 -7.52 -4.62
CA GLU A 172 -9.65 -7.97 -6.02
C GLU A 172 -9.22 -6.81 -6.95
N VAL A 173 -9.71 -5.59 -6.72
CA VAL A 173 -9.29 -4.40 -7.47
C VAL A 173 -7.80 -4.11 -7.24
N ALA A 174 -7.33 -4.13 -5.99
CA ALA A 174 -5.93 -3.90 -5.64
C ALA A 174 -5.02 -5.02 -6.18
N ARG A 175 -5.45 -6.28 -6.08
CA ARG A 175 -4.75 -7.44 -6.64
C ARG A 175 -4.54 -7.27 -8.15
N ARG A 176 -5.60 -6.97 -8.92
CA ARG A 176 -5.51 -6.74 -10.38
C ARG A 176 -4.67 -5.52 -10.73
N MET A 177 -4.72 -4.46 -9.92
CA MET A 177 -3.86 -3.28 -10.10
C MET A 177 -2.38 -3.67 -10.12
N ILE A 178 -1.97 -4.62 -9.29
CA ILE A 178 -0.57 -5.06 -9.19
C ILE A 178 -0.28 -6.20 -10.17
N ALA A 179 -1.02 -7.30 -10.13
CA ALA A 179 -0.74 -8.53 -10.88
C ALA A 179 -0.79 -8.34 -12.41
N VAL A 180 -1.83 -7.71 -12.92
CA VAL A 180 -2.01 -7.45 -14.37
C VAL A 180 -1.92 -5.97 -14.72
N SER A 181 -1.42 -5.17 -13.80
CA SER A 181 -1.26 -3.72 -14.00
C SER A 181 -2.55 -3.00 -14.41
N ASP A 182 -3.72 -3.36 -13.84
CA ASP A 182 -5.02 -2.86 -14.27
C ASP A 182 -5.20 -1.36 -14.04
N ASN A 183 -5.44 -0.61 -15.13
CA ASN A 183 -5.60 0.84 -15.08
C ASN A 183 -6.97 1.26 -14.56
N VAL A 184 -8.03 0.47 -14.84
CA VAL A 184 -9.37 0.73 -14.29
C VAL A 184 -9.33 0.55 -12.78
N GLY A 185 -8.79 -0.56 -12.29
CA GLY A 185 -8.62 -0.82 -10.87
C GLY A 185 -7.78 0.25 -10.17
N THR A 186 -6.69 0.71 -10.82
CA THR A 186 -5.88 1.81 -10.28
C THR A 186 -6.69 3.08 -10.10
N ASN A 187 -7.45 3.48 -11.14
CA ASN A 187 -8.24 4.70 -11.10
C ASN A 187 -9.40 4.64 -10.10
N VAL A 188 -9.98 3.46 -9.89
CA VAL A 188 -10.97 3.21 -8.84
C VAL A 188 -10.40 3.47 -7.46
N LEU A 189 -9.20 2.95 -7.17
CA LEU A 189 -8.52 3.18 -5.89
C LEU A 189 -8.11 4.65 -5.74
N ILE A 190 -7.55 5.29 -6.78
CA ILE A 190 -7.21 6.72 -6.73
C ILE A 190 -8.46 7.58 -6.49
N GLU A 191 -9.60 7.26 -7.13
CA GLU A 191 -10.87 7.99 -6.89
C GLU A 191 -11.36 7.84 -5.46
N ARG A 192 -11.21 6.64 -4.89
CA ARG A 192 -11.67 6.34 -3.55
C ARG A 192 -10.85 7.03 -2.47
N MET A 193 -9.53 7.01 -2.60
CA MET A 193 -8.60 7.56 -1.61
C MET A 193 -8.28 9.03 -1.82
N GLY A 194 -8.29 9.49 -3.07
CA GLY A 194 -7.92 10.84 -3.47
C GLY A 194 -6.43 11.01 -3.79
N VAL A 195 -6.13 11.82 -4.82
CA VAL A 195 -4.75 12.10 -5.25
C VAL A 195 -3.94 12.75 -4.14
N GLU A 196 -4.55 13.68 -3.41
CA GLU A 196 -3.91 14.43 -2.31
C GLU A 196 -3.51 13.51 -1.16
N GLN A 197 -4.37 12.53 -0.82
CA GLN A 197 -4.08 11.58 0.24
C GLN A 197 -2.94 10.62 -0.15
N ILE A 198 -2.97 10.12 -1.40
CA ILE A 198 -1.89 9.27 -1.92
C ILE A 198 -0.57 10.06 -2.00
N GLN A 199 -0.59 11.36 -2.35
CA GLN A 199 0.61 12.19 -2.32
C GLN A 199 1.11 12.39 -0.88
N ALA A 200 0.21 12.60 0.09
CA ALA A 200 0.60 12.72 1.50
C ALA A 200 1.31 11.45 1.99
N LYS A 201 0.91 10.25 1.51
CA LYS A 201 1.61 9.00 1.79
C LYS A 201 3.04 8.99 1.21
N ALA A 202 3.24 9.52 0.01
CA ALA A 202 4.60 9.66 -0.54
C ALA A 202 5.47 10.56 0.34
N ASP A 203 4.92 11.68 0.81
CA ASP A 203 5.62 12.63 1.68
C ASP A 203 5.94 12.00 3.05
N GLU A 204 4.99 11.27 3.65
CA GLU A 204 5.17 10.51 4.91
C GLU A 204 6.29 9.47 4.79
N LEU A 205 6.32 8.73 3.68
CA LEU A 205 7.34 7.72 3.42
C LEU A 205 8.70 8.32 3.00
N GLY A 206 8.77 9.65 2.80
CA GLY A 206 9.98 10.36 2.37
C GLY A 206 10.38 10.03 0.93
N LEU A 207 9.41 9.86 0.02
CA LEU A 207 9.61 9.52 -1.38
C LEU A 207 9.78 10.79 -2.22
N SER A 208 10.95 11.40 -2.16
CA SER A 208 11.21 12.72 -2.73
C SER A 208 11.21 12.78 -4.27
N GLY A 209 11.42 11.65 -4.95
CA GLY A 209 11.37 11.53 -6.42
C GLY A 209 10.00 11.09 -6.93
N THR A 210 9.02 10.86 -6.03
CA THR A 210 7.71 10.30 -6.37
C THR A 210 6.61 11.34 -6.26
N GLN A 211 5.86 11.51 -7.34
CA GLN A 211 4.70 12.38 -7.39
C GLN A 211 3.53 11.69 -8.10
N ILE A 212 2.35 11.72 -7.48
CA ILE A 212 1.10 11.39 -8.15
C ILE A 212 0.38 12.70 -8.52
N ALA A 213 0.22 12.98 -9.80
CA ALA A 213 -0.43 14.18 -10.31
C ALA A 213 -1.88 13.95 -10.67
N HIS A 214 -2.22 12.77 -11.18
CA HIS A 214 -3.55 12.45 -11.69
C HIS A 214 -3.77 10.95 -11.87
N LYS A 215 -5.02 10.56 -12.16
CA LYS A 215 -5.40 9.21 -12.58
C LYS A 215 -4.67 8.79 -13.85
N LEU A 216 -4.61 7.48 -14.09
CA LEU A 216 -3.97 6.91 -15.29
C LEU A 216 -4.85 7.05 -16.53
N MET A 217 -4.22 7.14 -17.70
CA MET A 217 -4.88 7.23 -19.01
C MET A 217 -5.83 8.44 -19.17
N ILE A 218 -5.69 9.44 -18.32
CA ILE A 218 -6.43 10.70 -18.41
C ILE A 218 -5.46 11.79 -18.88
N SER A 219 -5.80 12.47 -19.97
CA SER A 219 -5.03 13.61 -20.46
C SER A 219 -5.19 14.77 -19.51
N ALA A 220 -4.20 15.03 -18.68
CA ALA A 220 -4.10 16.27 -17.93
C ALA A 220 -3.44 17.33 -18.84
N ASN A 221 -4.10 18.48 -19.03
CA ASN A 221 -3.57 19.58 -19.84
C ASN A 221 -2.59 20.47 -19.05
N ASP A 222 -2.09 20.00 -17.92
CA ASP A 222 -1.21 20.75 -17.00
C ASP A 222 0.29 20.45 -17.19
N GLY A 223 0.62 19.53 -18.11
CA GLY A 223 2.00 19.13 -18.41
C GLY A 223 2.68 18.33 -17.28
N LYS A 224 1.95 17.91 -16.25
CA LYS A 224 2.48 17.09 -15.16
C LYS A 224 2.34 15.61 -15.48
N TRP A 225 3.28 14.84 -14.96
CA TRP A 225 3.30 13.39 -15.06
C TRP A 225 3.39 12.78 -13.67
N ASN A 226 2.84 11.59 -13.49
CA ASN A 226 3.18 10.78 -12.34
C ASN A 226 4.64 10.37 -12.46
N THR A 227 5.41 10.56 -11.38
CA THR A 227 6.85 10.27 -11.37
C THR A 227 7.21 9.32 -10.24
N ILE A 228 8.36 8.67 -10.37
CA ILE A 228 8.97 7.84 -9.34
C ILE A 228 10.49 7.79 -9.56
N SER A 229 11.27 7.59 -8.49
CA SER A 229 12.69 7.27 -8.58
C SER A 229 12.94 5.78 -8.27
N ALA A 230 14.08 5.25 -8.69
CA ALA A 230 14.44 3.85 -8.38
C ALA A 230 14.62 3.64 -6.86
N ASN A 231 15.18 4.63 -6.16
CA ASN A 231 15.33 4.61 -4.71
C ASN A 231 13.99 4.62 -3.98
N ASP A 232 13.00 5.37 -4.48
CA ASP A 232 11.68 5.43 -3.87
C ASP A 232 10.91 4.12 -4.08
N ALA A 233 10.94 3.56 -5.29
CA ALA A 233 10.36 2.25 -5.58
C ALA A 233 10.97 1.16 -4.68
N ALA A 234 12.31 1.15 -4.59
CA ALA A 234 13.04 0.21 -3.72
C ALA A 234 12.70 0.41 -2.24
N ARG A 235 12.49 1.64 -1.78
CA ARG A 235 12.08 1.94 -0.41
C ARG A 235 10.70 1.37 -0.09
N ILE A 236 9.72 1.52 -0.98
CA ILE A 236 8.39 0.93 -0.81
C ILE A 236 8.51 -0.60 -0.72
N LEU A 237 9.18 -1.24 -1.68
CA LEU A 237 9.33 -2.69 -1.74
C LEU A 237 10.09 -3.27 -0.54
N THR A 238 11.15 -2.57 -0.09
CA THR A 238 11.89 -2.98 1.13
C THR A 238 11.00 -2.93 2.37
N ARG A 239 10.14 -1.91 2.49
CA ARG A 239 9.18 -1.83 3.61
C ARG A 239 8.08 -2.88 3.51
N VAL A 240 7.64 -3.26 2.30
CA VAL A 240 6.72 -4.39 2.11
C VAL A 240 7.36 -5.66 2.63
N ALA A 241 8.54 -6.01 2.13
CA ALA A 241 9.26 -7.24 2.49
C ALA A 241 9.64 -7.31 3.98
N GLY A 242 9.90 -6.16 4.60
CA GLY A 242 10.22 -6.03 6.03
C GLY A 242 9.00 -5.95 6.94
N GLY A 243 7.76 -6.00 6.42
CA GLY A 243 6.54 -5.83 7.21
C GLY A 243 6.39 -4.44 7.84
N ALA A 244 7.04 -3.41 7.25
CA ALA A 244 7.15 -2.06 7.82
C ALA A 244 6.45 -0.97 6.97
N LEU A 245 5.77 -1.35 5.89
CA LEU A 245 4.96 -0.41 5.08
C LEU A 245 3.60 -0.17 5.72
N ALA A 246 3.00 -1.23 6.26
CA ALA A 246 1.70 -1.30 6.91
C ALA A 246 1.73 -2.44 7.95
N SER A 247 0.59 -2.96 8.41
CA SER A 247 0.60 -4.14 9.27
C SER A 247 1.25 -5.35 8.58
N ALA A 248 1.77 -6.30 9.34
CA ALA A 248 2.37 -7.53 8.80
C ALA A 248 1.40 -8.28 7.86
N ASN A 249 0.11 -8.33 8.18
CA ASN A 249 -0.91 -8.95 7.33
C ASN A 249 -1.11 -8.20 6.00
N SER A 250 -1.11 -6.87 6.03
CA SER A 250 -1.25 -6.04 4.85
C SER A 250 0.00 -6.09 3.97
N CYS A 251 1.20 -6.15 4.57
CA CYS A 251 2.44 -6.37 3.83
C CYS A 251 2.47 -7.76 3.17
N ALA A 252 2.08 -8.83 3.88
CA ALA A 252 1.98 -10.17 3.30
C ALA A 252 1.01 -10.21 2.09
N ARG A 253 -0.12 -9.52 2.20
CA ARG A 253 -1.08 -9.34 1.09
C ARG A 253 -0.43 -8.64 -0.12
N ALA A 254 0.35 -7.58 0.12
CA ALA A 254 1.09 -6.90 -0.94
C ALA A 254 2.11 -7.81 -1.62
N GLU A 255 2.82 -8.64 -0.86
CA GLU A 255 3.76 -9.64 -1.41
C GLU A 255 3.03 -10.66 -2.28
N GLU A 256 1.86 -11.17 -1.85
CA GLU A 256 1.03 -12.06 -2.65
C GLU A 256 0.68 -11.43 -4.01
N TYR A 257 0.21 -10.16 -4.03
CA TYR A 257 -0.10 -9.47 -5.28
C TYR A 257 1.12 -9.27 -6.19
N LEU A 258 2.29 -8.95 -5.61
CA LEU A 258 3.53 -8.78 -6.35
C LEU A 258 4.02 -10.10 -6.96
N LEU A 259 3.85 -11.21 -6.25
CA LEU A 259 4.20 -12.57 -6.72
C LEU A 259 3.28 -13.05 -7.85
N GLU A 260 2.08 -12.49 -7.99
CA GLU A 260 1.16 -12.76 -9.08
C GLU A 260 1.39 -11.92 -10.34
N GLN A 261 2.47 -11.13 -10.41
CA GLN A 261 2.78 -10.34 -11.62
C GLN A 261 2.95 -11.26 -12.84
N GLU A 262 2.27 -10.91 -13.94
CA GLU A 262 2.24 -11.73 -15.17
C GLU A 262 3.25 -11.29 -16.24
N ASP A 263 3.90 -10.12 -16.07
CA ASP A 263 4.85 -9.56 -17.03
C ASP A 263 6.30 -9.84 -16.61
N ASP A 264 6.81 -11.00 -16.95
CA ASP A 264 8.12 -11.53 -16.57
C ASP A 264 9.24 -11.19 -17.57
N GLU A 265 9.07 -10.22 -18.47
CA GLU A 265 10.03 -9.98 -19.58
C GLU A 265 11.24 -9.13 -19.17
N GLY A 266 11.28 -8.54 -17.97
CA GLY A 266 12.35 -7.63 -17.53
C GLY A 266 13.40 -8.32 -16.64
N LEU A 267 13.40 -7.91 -15.37
CA LEU A 267 14.34 -8.41 -14.34
C LEU A 267 14.19 -9.90 -14.09
N ALA A 268 12.99 -10.45 -14.19
CA ALA A 268 12.72 -11.87 -13.98
C ALA A 268 13.56 -12.77 -14.89
N GLN A 269 13.82 -12.34 -16.14
CA GLN A 269 14.62 -13.11 -17.12
C GLN A 269 16.12 -13.22 -16.77
N GLY A 270 16.61 -12.41 -15.83
CA GLY A 270 17.98 -12.47 -15.35
C GLY A 270 18.17 -13.33 -14.11
N LEU A 271 17.10 -13.85 -13.52
CA LEU A 271 17.13 -14.71 -12.35
C LEU A 271 17.28 -16.18 -12.75
N HIS A 272 17.83 -16.98 -11.85
CA HIS A 272 17.93 -18.42 -12.07
C HIS A 272 16.58 -19.12 -11.89
N ASP A 273 16.42 -20.28 -12.55
CA ASP A 273 15.19 -21.07 -12.47
C ASP A 273 14.81 -21.39 -11.01
N GLY A 274 13.54 -21.15 -10.69
CA GLY A 274 12.96 -21.45 -9.38
C GLY A 274 13.14 -20.35 -8.33
N VAL A 275 13.78 -19.23 -8.65
CA VAL A 275 13.83 -18.06 -7.78
C VAL A 275 12.52 -17.30 -7.86
N ALA A 276 11.83 -17.13 -6.73
CA ALA A 276 10.60 -16.34 -6.69
C ALA A 276 10.93 -14.84 -6.77
N PHE A 277 10.12 -14.11 -7.54
CA PHE A 277 10.27 -12.68 -7.75
C PHE A 277 8.91 -12.00 -7.66
N GLY A 278 8.66 -11.28 -6.57
CA GLY A 278 7.45 -10.47 -6.41
C GLY A 278 7.70 -9.06 -6.92
N HIS A 279 7.06 -8.63 -8.03
CA HIS A 279 7.49 -7.40 -8.68
C HIS A 279 6.35 -6.59 -9.28
N LYS A 280 6.68 -5.38 -9.72
CA LYS A 280 5.81 -4.48 -10.48
C LYS A 280 6.55 -3.92 -11.67
N THR A 281 5.89 -3.96 -12.82
CA THR A 281 6.39 -3.39 -14.08
C THR A 281 5.70 -2.08 -14.44
N GLY A 282 6.34 -1.29 -15.31
CA GLY A 282 5.79 -0.06 -15.86
C GLY A 282 6.25 0.17 -17.30
N THR A 283 5.29 0.40 -18.21
CA THR A 283 5.59 0.60 -19.64
C THR A 283 4.74 1.71 -20.21
N VAL A 284 5.37 2.68 -20.89
CA VAL A 284 4.73 3.69 -21.74
C VAL A 284 5.74 4.21 -22.75
N ASP A 285 5.36 4.28 -24.03
CA ASP A 285 6.24 4.75 -25.13
C ASP A 285 7.66 4.17 -25.06
N ASN A 286 8.68 5.02 -24.84
CA ASN A 286 10.09 4.66 -24.71
C ASN A 286 10.55 4.56 -23.24
N ILE A 287 9.64 4.16 -22.37
CA ILE A 287 9.86 3.96 -20.93
C ILE A 287 9.49 2.52 -20.58
N ARG A 288 10.41 1.84 -19.93
CA ARG A 288 10.20 0.51 -19.35
C ARG A 288 10.84 0.48 -17.97
N HIS A 289 10.08 0.06 -16.99
CA HIS A 289 10.50 -0.07 -15.61
C HIS A 289 10.18 -1.45 -15.09
N ASP A 290 10.99 -1.92 -14.16
CA ASP A 290 10.71 -3.13 -13.40
C ASP A 290 11.38 -3.01 -12.02
N GLY A 291 10.72 -3.52 -10.98
CA GLY A 291 11.29 -3.52 -9.64
C GLY A 291 10.53 -4.47 -8.73
N GLY A 292 11.26 -5.19 -7.91
CA GLY A 292 10.68 -6.23 -7.07
C GLY A 292 11.59 -6.77 -5.99
N ILE A 293 11.06 -7.74 -5.28
CA ILE A 293 11.67 -8.48 -4.17
C ILE A 293 12.14 -9.83 -4.72
N VAL A 294 13.43 -10.08 -4.66
CA VAL A 294 14.03 -11.36 -5.06
C VAL A 294 14.16 -12.25 -3.81
N TYR A 295 13.46 -13.37 -3.81
CA TYR A 295 13.44 -14.34 -2.71
C TYR A 295 14.52 -15.42 -2.93
N ALA A 296 15.78 -15.02 -2.79
CA ALA A 296 16.97 -15.88 -2.89
C ALA A 296 17.49 -16.26 -1.49
N GLU A 297 18.60 -16.98 -1.40
CA GLU A 297 19.28 -17.29 -0.14
C GLU A 297 19.63 -16.00 0.65
N HIS A 298 20.08 -14.97 -0.07
CA HIS A 298 20.27 -13.62 0.42
C HIS A 298 19.22 -12.71 -0.25
N PRO A 299 18.04 -12.52 0.35
CA PRO A 299 16.95 -11.80 -0.31
C PRO A 299 17.25 -10.29 -0.42
N TYR A 300 16.85 -9.73 -1.54
CA TYR A 300 17.08 -8.31 -1.84
C TYR A 300 15.97 -7.70 -2.68
N VAL A 301 15.92 -6.38 -2.69
CA VAL A 301 15.10 -5.58 -3.62
C VAL A 301 15.99 -5.08 -4.74
N ILE A 302 15.48 -5.14 -5.96
CA ILE A 302 16.08 -4.52 -7.15
C ILE A 302 15.03 -3.71 -7.90
N CYS A 303 15.37 -2.47 -8.29
CA CYS A 303 14.55 -1.62 -9.14
C CYS A 303 15.40 -1.06 -10.26
N VAL A 304 14.91 -1.17 -11.49
CA VAL A 304 15.53 -0.60 -12.70
C VAL A 304 14.50 0.24 -13.44
N LEU A 305 14.79 1.53 -13.58
CA LEU A 305 13.98 2.47 -14.35
C LEU A 305 14.73 2.86 -15.62
N THR A 306 14.04 2.93 -16.76
CA THR A 306 14.64 3.37 -18.02
C THR A 306 13.82 4.45 -18.70
N LYS A 307 14.45 5.35 -19.42
CA LYS A 307 13.81 6.35 -20.28
C LYS A 307 14.54 6.43 -21.62
N ASN A 308 13.87 6.92 -22.66
CA ASN A 308 14.41 7.05 -24.01
C ASN A 308 14.97 5.74 -24.59
N MET A 309 14.34 4.61 -24.27
CA MET A 309 14.80 3.28 -24.65
C MET A 309 13.64 2.43 -25.15
N GLY A 310 13.84 1.71 -26.26
CA GLY A 310 12.83 0.79 -26.79
C GLY A 310 12.64 -0.42 -25.89
N TYR A 311 11.45 -1.00 -25.90
CA TYR A 311 10.99 -2.08 -25.04
C TYR A 311 11.96 -3.27 -24.98
N ASP A 312 12.33 -3.83 -26.13
CA ASP A 312 13.23 -5.01 -26.20
C ASP A 312 14.64 -4.69 -25.66
N THR A 313 15.15 -3.48 -25.95
CA THR A 313 16.47 -3.04 -25.46
C THR A 313 16.45 -2.90 -23.94
N ALA A 314 15.38 -2.33 -23.38
CA ALA A 314 15.22 -2.16 -21.95
C ALA A 314 15.10 -3.51 -21.22
N ASN A 315 14.29 -4.44 -21.75
CA ASN A 315 14.15 -5.78 -21.17
C ASN A 315 15.49 -6.56 -21.20
N ALA A 316 16.22 -6.51 -22.33
CA ALA A 316 17.53 -7.15 -22.42
C ALA A 316 18.54 -6.54 -21.43
N LEU A 317 18.51 -5.22 -21.23
CA LEU A 317 19.35 -4.53 -20.25
C LEU A 317 18.99 -4.94 -18.82
N MET A 318 17.70 -4.97 -18.49
CA MET A 318 17.20 -5.40 -17.16
C MET A 318 17.60 -6.83 -16.84
N SER A 319 17.45 -7.74 -17.81
CA SER A 319 17.89 -9.13 -17.66
C SER A 319 19.40 -9.24 -17.36
N GLN A 320 20.23 -8.46 -18.05
CA GLN A 320 21.68 -8.43 -17.79
C GLN A 320 22.02 -7.86 -16.41
N ILE A 321 21.37 -6.78 -16.00
CA ILE A 321 21.54 -6.18 -14.66
C ILE A 321 21.13 -7.18 -13.59
N SER A 322 19.95 -7.79 -13.73
CA SER A 322 19.42 -8.77 -12.78
C SER A 322 20.35 -9.97 -12.59
N SER A 323 20.83 -10.55 -13.70
CA SER A 323 21.78 -11.66 -13.66
C SER A 323 23.10 -11.27 -12.98
N ALA A 324 23.65 -10.10 -13.31
CA ALA A 324 24.91 -9.63 -12.71
C ALA A 324 24.78 -9.40 -11.19
N VAL A 325 23.65 -8.84 -10.74
CA VAL A 325 23.37 -8.63 -9.31
C VAL A 325 23.17 -9.97 -8.61
N TYR A 326 22.35 -10.86 -9.16
CA TYR A 326 22.08 -12.17 -8.60
C TYR A 326 23.35 -13.01 -8.44
N ASP A 327 24.19 -13.08 -9.47
CA ASP A 327 25.43 -13.86 -9.46
C ASP A 327 26.49 -13.32 -8.50
N ALA A 328 26.45 -12.02 -8.21
CA ALA A 328 27.39 -11.39 -7.29
C ALA A 328 26.96 -11.48 -5.81
N ILE A 329 25.65 -11.63 -5.53
CA ILE A 329 25.12 -11.65 -4.15
C ILE A 329 24.99 -13.07 -3.59
N ARG A 330 24.78 -14.09 -4.43
CA ARG A 330 24.59 -15.48 -4.02
C ARG A 330 25.82 -16.10 -3.34
#